data_cdf725711aaea8d989e4132a073b3cd5
#
_entry.id   cdf725711aaea8d989e4132a073b3cd5
#
_cell.length_a   1.000
_cell.length_b   1.000
_cell.length_c   1.000
_cell.angle_alpha   90.00
_cell.angle_beta   90.00
_cell.angle_gamma   90.00
#
_symmetry.space_group_name_H-M   'P 1'
#
loop_
_entity.id
_entity.type
_entity.pdbx_description
1 polymer ?
#
loop_
_entity_poly.entity_id
_entity_poly.type
_entity_poly.pdbx_seq_one_letter_code
_entity_poly.pdbx_strand_id
1 'polypeptide(L)'
;MTIYMDHAATTSTHPEVIRAMQPYFHDKFANPSGIYSIAKENRQKIEKCRQMIADTLHAKKDEIYFTAGGSEGDNWALKEIADTYSKKGRHIITTKLEHHGILHTCEYLEKHGFEVAYLDVDMYGRVNPVQVERAIRKDTILISVMFANNEIGTIQPIGEIGAIARRHNILFHTDAVQAYGQIPIDIACLHVDLLTASGHKFRGPKGTGFLYVRDGVKLQSLIHGGAQEQGLRAGTENVPGIVGLATAAYIADAAMEQRMKYEIQIREYMIGELLTTIPYSQLNGHPEQRLPNNINISFQFVDGGSLLVMLDTLGICASGGSACTSASKEPSHVLKAIGLSDELARGTIRLTIGEETTKKDADYVIACIRELVGGLREQSPFYEDYQSRFHAVD
;
A
#
# COMPACT_ATOMS: atom_id res chain seq x y z
N MET A 1 -23.86 -15.17 -1.94
CA MET A 1 -22.46 -15.35 -2.41
C MET A 1 -21.76 -14.04 -2.14
N THR A 2 -20.57 -14.04 -1.54
CA THR A 2 -19.85 -12.80 -1.23
C THR A 2 -18.81 -12.54 -2.32
N ILE A 3 -18.84 -11.34 -2.91
CA ILE A 3 -17.86 -10.88 -3.88
C ILE A 3 -16.94 -9.88 -3.15
N TYR A 4 -15.67 -10.28 -2.97
CA TYR A 4 -14.72 -9.47 -2.23
C TYR A 4 -13.89 -8.59 -3.18
N MET A 5 -14.11 -7.27 -3.10
CA MET A 5 -13.40 -6.26 -3.90
C MET A 5 -12.70 -5.20 -3.02
N ASP A 6 -12.08 -5.65 -1.92
CA ASP A 6 -11.34 -4.77 -1.02
C ASP A 6 -9.93 -5.31 -0.70
N HIS A 7 -9.25 -5.84 -1.72
CA HIS A 7 -7.91 -6.43 -1.59
C HIS A 7 -6.84 -5.42 -1.14
N ALA A 8 -7.05 -4.12 -1.36
CA ALA A 8 -6.16 -3.08 -0.84
C ALA A 8 -6.27 -2.91 0.69
N ALA A 9 -7.39 -3.26 1.31
CA ALA A 9 -7.52 -3.28 2.77
C ALA A 9 -6.81 -4.49 3.36
N THR A 10 -7.10 -5.68 2.86
CA THR A 10 -6.43 -6.95 3.24
C THR A 10 -6.79 -8.04 2.22
N THR A 11 -5.98 -9.07 2.15
CA THR A 11 -6.28 -10.26 1.34
C THR A 11 -6.51 -11.49 2.21
N SER A 12 -7.18 -12.50 1.65
CA SER A 12 -7.23 -13.84 2.24
C SER A 12 -5.84 -14.49 2.18
N THR A 13 -5.43 -15.17 3.25
CA THR A 13 -4.18 -15.92 3.23
C THR A 13 -4.28 -17.08 2.23
N HIS A 14 -3.29 -17.22 1.34
CA HIS A 14 -3.29 -18.27 0.32
C HIS A 14 -3.28 -19.67 0.98
N PRO A 15 -4.04 -20.66 0.46
CA PRO A 15 -4.12 -22.00 1.07
C PRO A 15 -2.76 -22.68 1.24
N GLU A 16 -1.84 -22.52 0.28
CA GLU A 16 -0.47 -23.06 0.39
C GLU A 16 0.35 -22.37 1.50
N VAL A 17 0.12 -21.08 1.72
CA VAL A 17 0.72 -20.32 2.82
C VAL A 17 0.27 -20.91 4.16
N ILE A 18 -1.03 -21.15 4.32
CA ILE A 18 -1.60 -21.79 5.52
C ILE A 18 -0.95 -23.15 5.76
N ARG A 19 -0.87 -24.00 4.72
CA ARG A 19 -0.22 -25.31 4.80
C ARG A 19 1.25 -25.22 5.21
N ALA A 20 1.98 -24.25 4.67
CA ALA A 20 3.39 -24.03 4.99
C ALA A 20 3.60 -23.58 6.44
N MET A 21 2.68 -22.78 6.99
CA MET A 21 2.74 -22.29 8.38
C MET A 21 2.41 -23.36 9.41
N GLN A 22 1.50 -24.25 9.10
CA GLN A 22 0.86 -25.18 10.04
C GLN A 22 1.85 -25.98 10.92
N PRO A 23 2.96 -26.56 10.40
CA PRO A 23 3.89 -27.35 11.23
C PRO A 23 4.57 -26.53 12.34
N TYR A 24 4.70 -25.21 12.17
CA TYR A 24 5.41 -24.32 13.10
C TYR A 24 4.56 -23.89 14.30
N PHE A 25 3.27 -24.20 14.32
CA PHE A 25 2.42 -23.95 15.49
C PHE A 25 2.49 -25.06 16.53
N HIS A 26 2.79 -26.31 16.16
CA HIS A 26 2.77 -27.45 17.06
C HIS A 26 4.02 -28.31 16.96
N ASP A 27 4.36 -28.84 15.79
CA ASP A 27 5.42 -29.82 15.64
C ASP A 27 6.83 -29.20 15.70
N LYS A 28 6.98 -28.02 15.09
CA LYS A 28 8.25 -27.27 14.99
C LYS A 28 8.19 -25.94 15.75
N PHE A 29 7.68 -25.99 16.99
CA PHE A 29 7.38 -24.80 17.79
C PHE A 29 8.59 -24.17 18.50
N ALA A 30 9.78 -24.79 18.45
CA ALA A 30 10.91 -24.39 19.26
C ALA A 30 11.43 -22.99 18.95
N ASN A 31 11.83 -22.26 20.01
CA ASN A 31 12.46 -20.96 19.89
C ASN A 31 13.78 -21.06 19.09
N PRO A 32 13.94 -20.31 17.99
CA PRO A 32 15.15 -20.37 17.14
C PRO A 32 16.46 -20.04 17.86
N SER A 33 16.41 -19.33 18.99
CA SER A 33 17.59 -19.00 19.80
C SER A 33 18.14 -20.20 20.60
N GLY A 34 17.39 -21.31 20.67
CA GLY A 34 17.81 -22.52 21.38
C GLY A 34 19.02 -23.20 20.76
N ILE A 35 19.73 -24.02 21.57
CA ILE A 35 20.94 -24.76 21.13
C ILE A 35 20.64 -26.15 20.61
N TYR A 36 19.46 -26.68 20.84
CA TYR A 36 19.02 -28.03 20.46
C TYR A 36 18.56 -28.10 18.99
N SER A 37 18.47 -29.31 18.44
CA SER A 37 18.29 -29.57 17.00
C SER A 37 17.06 -28.89 16.41
N ILE A 38 15.90 -29.03 17.00
CA ILE A 38 14.65 -28.45 16.53
C ILE A 38 14.68 -26.90 16.49
N ALA A 39 15.42 -26.26 17.40
CA ALA A 39 15.64 -24.80 17.37
C ALA A 39 16.58 -24.39 16.20
N LYS A 40 17.63 -25.19 15.97
CA LYS A 40 18.54 -24.97 14.83
C LYS A 40 17.82 -25.11 13.49
N GLU A 41 16.92 -26.07 13.37
CA GLU A 41 16.06 -26.22 12.17
C GLU A 41 15.21 -24.99 11.91
N ASN A 42 14.59 -24.44 12.95
CA ASN A 42 13.78 -23.21 12.84
C ASN A 42 14.64 -22.00 12.44
N ARG A 43 15.83 -21.85 13.03
CA ARG A 43 16.77 -20.79 12.62
C ARG A 43 17.17 -20.90 11.16
N GLN A 44 17.52 -22.12 10.72
CA GLN A 44 17.84 -22.36 9.30
C GLN A 44 16.64 -22.10 8.39
N LYS A 45 15.42 -22.38 8.85
CA LYS A 45 14.20 -22.09 8.07
C LYS A 45 13.98 -20.58 7.93
N ILE A 46 14.17 -19.80 9.01
CA ILE A 46 14.11 -18.33 8.97
C ILE A 46 15.09 -17.78 7.93
N GLU A 47 16.35 -18.25 7.95
CA GLU A 47 17.36 -17.78 6.99
C GLU A 47 17.01 -18.14 5.53
N LYS A 48 16.41 -19.32 5.29
CA LYS A 48 15.89 -19.67 3.96
C LYS A 48 14.73 -18.77 3.56
N CYS A 49 13.83 -18.44 4.47
CA CYS A 49 12.73 -17.51 4.23
C CYS A 49 13.24 -16.10 3.90
N ARG A 50 14.28 -15.66 4.61
CA ARG A 50 14.96 -14.37 4.36
C ARG A 50 15.56 -14.33 2.97
N GLN A 51 16.24 -15.40 2.53
CA GLN A 51 16.76 -15.53 1.18
C GLN A 51 15.66 -15.48 0.13
N MET A 52 14.55 -16.22 0.33
CA MET A 52 13.42 -16.21 -0.61
C MET A 52 12.86 -14.81 -0.83
N ILE A 53 12.72 -14.00 0.22
CA ILE A 53 12.28 -12.60 0.09
C ILE A 53 13.34 -11.75 -0.62
N ALA A 54 14.61 -11.91 -0.26
CA ALA A 54 15.70 -11.19 -0.90
C ALA A 54 15.74 -11.44 -2.42
N ASP A 55 15.54 -12.70 -2.83
CA ASP A 55 15.55 -13.10 -4.25
C ASP A 55 14.47 -12.35 -5.05
N THR A 56 13.26 -12.13 -4.49
CA THR A 56 12.18 -11.39 -5.16
C THR A 56 12.47 -9.91 -5.37
N LEU A 57 13.47 -9.36 -4.68
CA LEU A 57 13.90 -7.96 -4.78
C LEU A 57 15.27 -7.81 -5.46
N HIS A 58 15.92 -8.91 -5.85
CA HIS A 58 17.33 -8.95 -6.27
C HIS A 58 18.28 -8.37 -5.21
N ALA A 59 17.93 -8.59 -3.91
CA ALA A 59 18.68 -8.14 -2.74
C ALA A 59 19.57 -9.23 -2.16
N LYS A 60 20.43 -8.85 -1.19
CA LYS A 60 21.14 -9.81 -0.33
C LYS A 60 20.22 -10.19 0.83
N LYS A 61 20.32 -11.43 1.33
CA LYS A 61 19.52 -11.89 2.48
C LYS A 61 19.73 -11.02 3.73
N ASP A 62 20.95 -10.56 3.96
CA ASP A 62 21.33 -9.78 5.14
C ASP A 62 20.79 -8.33 5.09
N GLU A 63 20.13 -7.95 4.00
CA GLU A 63 19.43 -6.68 3.82
C GLU A 63 17.93 -6.76 4.16
N ILE A 64 17.42 -7.94 4.53
CA ILE A 64 16.01 -8.16 4.88
C ILE A 64 15.85 -8.30 6.39
N TYR A 65 14.94 -7.55 6.99
CA TYR A 65 14.59 -7.59 8.42
C TYR A 65 13.10 -7.82 8.58
N PHE A 66 12.71 -8.83 9.38
CA PHE A 66 11.31 -9.14 9.60
C PHE A 66 10.66 -8.15 10.57
N THR A 67 9.45 -7.73 10.26
CA THR A 67 8.62 -6.81 11.05
C THR A 67 7.23 -7.39 11.27
N ALA A 68 6.43 -6.75 12.13
CA ALA A 68 5.02 -7.10 12.32
C ALA A 68 4.10 -6.57 11.20
N GLY A 69 4.61 -5.80 10.25
CA GLY A 69 3.84 -5.25 9.12
C GLY A 69 4.38 -3.92 8.64
N GLY A 70 3.65 -3.28 7.71
CA GLY A 70 4.06 -2.04 7.07
C GLY A 70 4.31 -0.90 8.06
N SER A 71 3.36 -0.63 8.95
CA SER A 71 3.50 0.47 9.92
C SER A 71 4.73 0.35 10.83
N GLU A 72 5.15 -0.87 11.20
CA GLU A 72 6.40 -1.06 11.94
C GLU A 72 7.60 -0.74 11.05
N GLY A 73 7.61 -1.23 9.81
CA GLY A 73 8.68 -0.96 8.84
C GLY A 73 8.85 0.53 8.56
N ASP A 74 7.75 1.24 8.30
CA ASP A 74 7.74 2.68 8.04
C ASP A 74 8.25 3.49 9.24
N ASN A 75 7.74 3.17 10.44
CA ASN A 75 8.19 3.83 11.66
C ASN A 75 9.67 3.57 11.91
N TRP A 76 10.12 2.33 11.69
CA TRP A 76 11.51 1.95 11.88
C TRP A 76 12.41 2.69 10.89
N ALA A 77 12.07 2.68 9.61
CA ALA A 77 12.81 3.39 8.58
C ALA A 77 12.93 4.89 8.90
N LEU A 78 11.82 5.58 9.15
CA LEU A 78 11.83 7.03 9.32
C LEU A 78 12.49 7.46 10.63
N LYS A 79 12.10 6.85 11.76
CA LYS A 79 12.59 7.25 13.08
C LYS A 79 14.08 6.97 13.26
N GLU A 80 14.53 5.80 12.85
CA GLU A 80 15.90 5.41 13.07
C GLU A 80 16.87 6.08 12.08
N ILE A 81 16.44 6.37 10.86
CA ILE A 81 17.20 7.24 9.96
C ILE A 81 17.28 8.66 10.53
N ALA A 82 16.17 9.20 11.01
CA ALA A 82 16.13 10.53 11.62
C ALA A 82 17.11 10.61 12.81
N ASP A 83 17.08 9.66 13.72
CA ASP A 83 17.98 9.64 14.87
C ASP A 83 19.46 9.43 14.47
N THR A 84 19.73 8.38 13.69
CA THR A 84 21.10 7.99 13.29
C THR A 84 21.80 9.10 12.49
N TYR A 85 21.06 9.79 11.62
CA TYR A 85 21.63 10.82 10.74
C TYR A 85 21.36 12.25 11.21
N SER A 86 20.82 12.46 12.42
CA SER A 86 20.49 13.78 13.00
C SER A 86 21.66 14.78 13.00
N LYS A 87 22.90 14.29 13.06
CA LYS A 87 24.12 15.12 12.99
C LYS A 87 24.45 15.62 11.58
N LYS A 88 23.91 14.96 10.52
CA LYS A 88 24.06 15.37 9.13
C LYS A 88 23.02 16.40 8.73
N GLY A 89 21.83 16.31 9.31
CA GLY A 89 20.71 17.18 9.02
C GLY A 89 19.43 16.74 9.70
N ARG A 90 18.39 17.57 9.55
CA ARG A 90 17.09 17.36 10.18
C ARG A 90 15.92 17.62 9.22
N HIS A 91 16.18 17.57 7.93
CA HIS A 91 15.15 17.77 6.91
C HIS A 91 14.78 16.45 6.22
N ILE A 92 13.49 16.21 6.08
CA ILE A 92 12.88 15.03 5.46
C ILE A 92 11.93 15.50 4.36
N ILE A 93 11.91 14.81 3.22
CA ILE A 93 10.98 15.08 2.13
C ILE A 93 10.02 13.89 2.02
N THR A 94 8.72 14.16 1.97
CA THR A 94 7.67 13.17 1.74
C THR A 94 6.53 13.75 0.90
N THR A 95 5.43 13.02 0.71
CA THR A 95 4.28 13.51 -0.06
C THR A 95 3.03 13.63 0.81
N LYS A 96 2.04 14.40 0.34
CA LYS A 96 0.72 14.48 0.98
C LYS A 96 -0.15 13.24 0.77
N LEU A 97 0.30 12.29 -0.07
CA LEU A 97 -0.43 11.06 -0.40
C LEU A 97 -0.09 9.85 0.47
N GLU A 98 0.89 9.99 1.34
CA GLU A 98 1.43 8.86 2.10
C GLU A 98 0.37 8.18 2.98
N HIS A 99 0.63 6.91 3.29
CA HIS A 99 -0.12 6.21 4.33
C HIS A 99 0.08 6.89 5.69
N HIS A 100 -0.92 6.81 6.57
CA HIS A 100 -0.84 7.41 7.92
C HIS A 100 0.35 6.89 8.75
N GLY A 101 0.88 5.69 8.44
CA GLY A 101 2.13 5.18 9.01
C GLY A 101 3.31 6.10 8.76
N ILE A 102 3.37 6.75 7.60
CA ILE A 102 4.38 7.76 7.26
C ILE A 102 3.99 9.14 7.80
N LEU A 103 2.76 9.61 7.51
CA LEU A 103 2.33 10.97 7.87
C LEU A 103 2.42 11.22 9.38
N HIS A 104 1.85 10.33 10.20
CA HIS A 104 1.90 10.49 11.66
C HIS A 104 3.31 10.29 12.23
N THR A 105 4.16 9.49 11.56
CA THR A 105 5.57 9.39 11.94
C THR A 105 6.31 10.69 11.62
N CYS A 106 6.03 11.34 10.50
CA CYS A 106 6.55 12.65 10.17
C CYS A 106 6.11 13.71 11.18
N GLU A 107 4.81 13.77 11.54
CA GLU A 107 4.30 14.65 12.59
C GLU A 107 4.99 14.43 13.95
N TYR A 108 5.28 13.17 14.28
CA TYR A 108 6.06 12.84 15.48
C TYR A 108 7.48 13.42 15.38
N LEU A 109 8.15 13.27 14.24
CA LEU A 109 9.51 13.79 14.04
C LEU A 109 9.56 15.31 14.05
N GLU A 110 8.55 16.01 13.53
CA GLU A 110 8.43 17.48 13.62
C GLU A 110 8.40 17.95 15.07
N LYS A 111 7.64 17.24 15.94
CA LYS A 111 7.61 17.52 17.39
C LYS A 111 8.96 17.25 18.09
N HIS A 112 9.86 16.52 17.40
CA HIS A 112 11.24 16.23 17.89
C HIS A 112 12.31 17.04 17.17
N GLY A 113 11.92 18.14 16.50
CA GLY A 113 12.81 19.13 15.93
C GLY A 113 13.35 18.79 14.54
N PHE A 114 12.66 17.94 13.81
CA PHE A 114 12.87 17.74 12.38
C PHE A 114 11.95 18.68 11.58
N GLU A 115 12.33 18.98 10.36
CA GLU A 115 11.50 19.70 9.39
C GLU A 115 11.09 18.76 8.28
N VAL A 116 9.80 18.73 7.94
CA VAL A 116 9.26 17.84 6.92
C VAL A 116 8.67 18.67 5.77
N ALA A 117 9.13 18.41 4.56
CA ALA A 117 8.54 18.96 3.35
C ALA A 117 7.52 17.96 2.77
N TYR A 118 6.23 18.31 2.86
CA TYR A 118 5.13 17.53 2.29
C TYR A 118 4.84 18.02 0.87
N LEU A 119 5.29 17.29 -0.13
CA LEU A 119 5.14 17.67 -1.54
C LEU A 119 3.70 17.50 -2.02
N ASP A 120 3.26 18.44 -2.84
CA ASP A 120 2.03 18.33 -3.59
C ASP A 120 2.17 17.31 -4.73
N VAL A 121 1.05 16.86 -5.22
CA VAL A 121 0.93 15.94 -6.35
C VAL A 121 0.05 16.54 -7.44
N ASP A 122 0.10 15.98 -8.63
CA ASP A 122 -0.81 16.38 -9.72
C ASP A 122 -2.24 15.80 -9.51
N MET A 123 -3.14 16.13 -10.40
CA MET A 123 -4.53 15.66 -10.38
C MET A 123 -4.66 14.12 -10.49
N TYR A 124 -3.62 13.44 -10.88
CA TYR A 124 -3.54 11.97 -10.94
C TYR A 124 -2.88 11.37 -9.69
N GLY A 125 -2.48 12.20 -8.74
CA GLY A 125 -1.79 11.78 -7.53
C GLY A 125 -0.34 11.38 -7.76
N ARG A 126 0.33 11.93 -8.77
CA ARG A 126 1.73 11.65 -9.04
C ARG A 126 2.60 12.82 -8.60
N VAL A 127 3.66 12.53 -7.83
CA VAL A 127 4.64 13.54 -7.45
C VAL A 127 5.55 13.86 -8.64
N ASN A 128 5.88 15.15 -8.80
CA ASN A 128 6.81 15.56 -9.85
C ASN A 128 8.26 15.43 -9.33
N PRO A 129 9.13 14.60 -9.97
CA PRO A 129 10.52 14.43 -9.58
C PRO A 129 11.31 15.76 -9.52
N VAL A 130 10.99 16.73 -10.36
CA VAL A 130 11.62 18.07 -10.32
C VAL A 130 11.27 18.82 -9.03
N GLN A 131 10.07 18.64 -8.49
CA GLN A 131 9.70 19.21 -7.18
C GLN A 131 10.46 18.53 -6.05
N VAL A 132 10.66 17.20 -6.11
CA VAL A 132 11.50 16.48 -5.15
C VAL A 132 12.91 17.06 -5.14
N GLU A 133 13.52 17.23 -6.31
CA GLU A 133 14.88 17.78 -6.42
C GLU A 133 14.98 19.22 -5.89
N ARG A 134 14.00 20.07 -6.19
CA ARG A 134 13.94 21.47 -5.70
C ARG A 134 13.74 21.57 -4.19
N ALA A 135 13.11 20.59 -3.57
CA ALA A 135 12.90 20.54 -2.12
C ALA A 135 14.16 20.12 -1.34
N ILE A 136 15.19 19.61 -2.03
CA ILE A 136 16.43 19.18 -1.40
C ILE A 136 17.19 20.38 -0.82
N ARG A 137 17.57 20.23 0.43
CA ARG A 137 18.38 21.19 1.20
C ARG A 137 19.71 20.54 1.59
N LYS A 138 20.65 21.33 2.07
CA LYS A 138 21.96 20.84 2.56
C LYS A 138 21.83 19.89 3.75
N ASP A 139 20.76 20.03 4.53
CA ASP A 139 20.44 19.25 5.72
C ASP A 139 19.36 18.18 5.47
N THR A 140 19.03 17.88 4.20
CA THR A 140 18.13 16.77 3.85
C THR A 140 18.82 15.43 4.06
N ILE A 141 18.20 14.57 4.85
CA ILE A 141 18.75 13.24 5.20
C ILE A 141 17.96 12.08 4.60
N LEU A 142 16.67 12.28 4.31
CA LEU A 142 15.76 11.25 3.85
C LEU A 142 14.75 11.82 2.86
N ILE A 143 14.50 11.06 1.80
CA ILE A 143 13.32 11.19 0.94
C ILE A 143 12.49 9.93 1.17
N SER A 144 11.20 10.07 1.48
CA SER A 144 10.27 8.97 1.67
C SER A 144 9.05 9.18 0.79
N VAL A 145 8.87 8.33 -0.22
CA VAL A 145 7.73 8.39 -1.15
C VAL A 145 7.18 7.00 -1.34
N MET A 146 5.88 6.82 -1.09
CA MET A 146 5.22 5.53 -1.29
C MET A 146 5.35 5.06 -2.75
N PHE A 147 5.45 3.75 -2.97
CA PHE A 147 5.61 3.19 -4.30
C PHE A 147 4.32 3.33 -5.13
N ALA A 148 3.20 3.01 -4.52
CA ALA A 148 1.88 3.15 -5.12
C ALA A 148 0.82 3.46 -4.06
N ASN A 149 -0.14 4.31 -4.40
CA ASN A 149 -1.15 4.73 -3.46
C ASN A 149 -2.24 3.66 -3.28
N ASN A 150 -2.60 3.38 -2.05
CA ASN A 150 -3.59 2.37 -1.66
C ASN A 150 -5.05 2.73 -1.98
N GLU A 151 -5.35 4.00 -2.20
CA GLU A 151 -6.70 4.47 -2.50
C GLU A 151 -6.92 4.58 -4.01
N ILE A 152 -6.13 5.40 -4.67
CA ILE A 152 -6.30 5.72 -6.11
C ILE A 152 -5.44 4.87 -7.05
N GLY A 153 -4.57 4.01 -6.51
CA GLY A 153 -3.76 3.07 -7.27
C GLY A 153 -2.57 3.66 -8.03
N THR A 154 -2.39 4.97 -8.05
CA THR A 154 -1.31 5.64 -8.79
C THR A 154 0.07 5.17 -8.37
N ILE A 155 0.89 4.78 -9.35
CA ILE A 155 2.28 4.38 -9.18
C ILE A 155 3.18 5.61 -9.29
N GLN A 156 4.06 5.81 -8.31
CA GLN A 156 4.98 6.95 -8.25
C GLN A 156 6.23 6.74 -9.12
N PRO A 157 6.91 7.80 -9.55
CA PRO A 157 8.11 7.73 -10.40
C PRO A 157 9.36 7.35 -9.56
N ILE A 158 9.33 6.18 -8.92
CA ILE A 158 10.32 5.74 -7.92
C ILE A 158 11.74 5.73 -8.48
N GLY A 159 11.95 5.24 -9.71
CA GLY A 159 13.28 5.21 -10.32
C GLY A 159 13.88 6.59 -10.56
N GLU A 160 13.04 7.58 -10.96
CA GLU A 160 13.48 8.95 -11.15
C GLU A 160 13.85 9.60 -9.81
N ILE A 161 13.02 9.39 -8.77
CA ILE A 161 13.25 9.89 -7.41
C ILE A 161 14.49 9.25 -6.80
N GLY A 162 14.66 7.93 -6.94
CA GLY A 162 15.83 7.22 -6.45
C GLY A 162 17.13 7.70 -7.13
N ALA A 163 17.09 7.98 -8.44
CA ALA A 163 18.23 8.57 -9.15
C ALA A 163 18.57 9.98 -8.62
N ILE A 164 17.56 10.79 -8.30
CA ILE A 164 17.75 12.10 -7.66
C ILE A 164 18.40 11.94 -6.28
N ALA A 165 17.81 11.11 -5.42
CA ALA A 165 18.31 10.85 -4.08
C ALA A 165 19.80 10.41 -4.10
N ARG A 166 20.12 9.47 -5.01
CA ARG A 166 21.49 8.97 -5.18
C ARG A 166 22.47 10.06 -5.62
N ARG A 167 22.09 10.94 -6.57
CA ARG A 167 22.95 12.08 -7.02
C ARG A 167 23.29 13.03 -5.88
N HIS A 168 22.35 13.21 -4.94
CA HIS A 168 22.52 14.12 -3.81
C HIS A 168 23.00 13.42 -2.53
N ASN A 169 23.32 12.11 -2.57
CA ASN A 169 23.72 11.30 -1.40
C ASN A 169 22.73 11.36 -0.24
N ILE A 170 21.44 11.36 -0.56
CA ILE A 170 20.31 11.33 0.38
C ILE A 170 19.75 9.93 0.38
N LEU A 171 19.35 9.42 1.56
CA LEU A 171 18.72 8.11 1.66
C LEU A 171 17.30 8.16 1.08
N PHE A 172 16.92 7.08 0.39
CA PHE A 172 15.60 6.95 -0.21
C PHE A 172 14.84 5.76 0.36
N HIS A 173 13.72 6.05 1.01
CA HIS A 173 12.74 5.08 1.51
C HIS A 173 11.50 5.06 0.61
N THR A 174 10.94 3.87 0.42
CA THR A 174 9.63 3.71 -0.22
C THR A 174 8.73 2.76 0.58
N ASP A 175 7.52 3.22 0.92
CA ASP A 175 6.43 2.33 1.35
C ASP A 175 5.92 1.57 0.12
N ALA A 176 6.31 0.30 0.00
CA ALA A 176 5.91 -0.58 -1.09
C ALA A 176 4.79 -1.55 -0.68
N VAL A 177 4.09 -1.28 0.42
CA VAL A 177 3.03 -2.16 0.95
C VAL A 177 1.97 -2.51 -0.09
N GLN A 178 1.62 -1.58 -0.97
CA GLN A 178 0.65 -1.83 -2.04
C GLN A 178 1.29 -2.31 -3.36
N ALA A 179 2.59 -2.16 -3.51
CA ALA A 179 3.30 -2.50 -4.76
C ALA A 179 3.95 -3.88 -4.69
N TYR A 180 4.53 -4.25 -3.54
CA TYR A 180 5.23 -5.51 -3.38
C TYR A 180 4.27 -6.70 -3.58
N GLY A 181 4.71 -7.62 -4.43
CA GLY A 181 3.91 -8.76 -4.84
C GLY A 181 2.80 -8.42 -5.85
N GLN A 182 2.58 -7.16 -6.22
CA GLN A 182 1.59 -6.73 -7.23
C GLN A 182 2.23 -6.34 -8.56
N ILE A 183 3.38 -5.69 -8.51
CA ILE A 183 4.16 -5.24 -9.68
C ILE A 183 5.63 -5.56 -9.48
N PRO A 184 6.45 -5.66 -10.56
CA PRO A 184 7.88 -5.92 -10.44
C PRO A 184 8.62 -4.81 -9.70
N ILE A 185 9.51 -5.21 -8.79
CA ILE A 185 10.37 -4.28 -8.03
C ILE A 185 11.82 -4.78 -8.12
N ASP A 186 12.69 -3.99 -8.74
CA ASP A 186 14.14 -4.18 -8.75
C ASP A 186 14.77 -3.02 -7.99
N ILE A 187 15.15 -3.27 -6.74
CA ILE A 187 15.67 -2.23 -5.84
C ILE A 187 16.98 -1.61 -6.32
N ALA A 188 17.81 -2.37 -7.04
CA ALA A 188 19.09 -1.88 -7.55
C ALA A 188 18.85 -0.87 -8.68
N CYS A 189 17.96 -1.19 -9.62
CA CYS A 189 17.58 -0.32 -10.73
C CYS A 189 16.85 0.93 -10.24
N LEU A 190 16.05 0.80 -9.18
CA LEU A 190 15.27 1.90 -8.60
C LEU A 190 16.05 2.77 -7.61
N HIS A 191 17.27 2.36 -7.26
CA HIS A 191 18.13 3.07 -6.28
C HIS A 191 17.49 3.28 -4.91
N VAL A 192 16.71 2.30 -4.45
CA VAL A 192 16.04 2.32 -3.16
C VAL A 192 17.02 1.90 -2.05
N ASP A 193 17.05 2.64 -0.95
CA ASP A 193 17.87 2.34 0.22
C ASP A 193 17.10 1.60 1.31
N LEU A 194 15.80 1.91 1.45
CA LEU A 194 14.90 1.23 2.39
C LEU A 194 13.54 0.98 1.70
N LEU A 195 12.97 -0.19 1.93
CA LEU A 195 11.66 -0.56 1.40
C LEU A 195 10.84 -1.30 2.45
N THR A 196 9.61 -0.85 2.66
CA THR A 196 8.65 -1.48 3.57
C THR A 196 7.64 -2.33 2.81
N ALA A 197 7.35 -3.55 3.31
CA ALA A 197 6.29 -4.42 2.79
C ALA A 197 5.48 -5.08 3.90
N SER A 198 4.24 -5.51 3.59
CA SER A 198 3.32 -6.12 4.55
C SER A 198 2.64 -7.36 3.95
N GLY A 199 2.79 -8.51 4.63
CA GLY A 199 2.39 -9.82 4.11
C GLY A 199 0.93 -9.94 3.69
N HIS A 200 0.02 -9.33 4.46
CA HIS A 200 -1.41 -9.45 4.20
C HIS A 200 -1.91 -8.70 2.95
N LYS A 201 -1.05 -8.00 2.24
CA LYS A 201 -1.39 -7.33 0.97
C LYS A 201 -1.11 -8.22 -0.26
N PHE A 202 -0.32 -9.27 -0.09
CA PHE A 202 -0.01 -10.24 -1.14
C PHE A 202 -0.28 -11.69 -0.70
N ARG A 203 -1.41 -11.89 -0.01
CA ARG A 203 -1.94 -13.21 0.43
C ARG A 203 -1.07 -13.94 1.46
N GLY A 204 -0.22 -13.19 2.18
CA GLY A 204 0.50 -13.64 3.36
C GLY A 204 -0.32 -13.46 4.65
N PRO A 205 0.23 -13.91 5.79
CA PRO A 205 -0.44 -13.75 7.08
C PRO A 205 -0.42 -12.29 7.55
N LYS A 206 -1.47 -11.90 8.26
CA LYS A 206 -1.53 -10.64 9.02
C LYS A 206 -0.50 -10.64 10.13
N GLY A 207 -0.03 -9.47 10.55
CA GLY A 207 0.96 -9.36 11.63
C GLY A 207 2.37 -9.78 11.21
N THR A 208 2.67 -9.71 9.91
CA THR A 208 4.01 -9.96 9.34
C THR A 208 4.31 -9.01 8.21
N GLY A 209 5.57 -8.62 8.11
CA GLY A 209 6.11 -7.79 7.06
C GLY A 209 7.63 -7.87 7.05
N PHE A 210 8.25 -7.04 6.26
CA PHE A 210 9.70 -6.88 6.27
C PHE A 210 10.09 -5.45 5.92
N LEU A 211 11.28 -5.07 6.39
CA LEU A 211 12.01 -3.89 5.96
C LEU A 211 13.25 -4.36 5.21
N TYR A 212 13.39 -3.94 3.95
CA TYR A 212 14.66 -4.00 3.24
C TYR A 212 15.50 -2.79 3.64
N VAL A 213 16.78 -3.03 3.94
CA VAL A 213 17.77 -1.98 4.26
C VAL A 213 19.03 -2.26 3.47
N ARG A 214 19.36 -1.39 2.53
CA ARG A 214 20.56 -1.54 1.70
C ARG A 214 21.83 -1.65 2.55
N ASP A 215 22.70 -2.56 2.17
CA ASP A 215 24.04 -2.71 2.78
C ASP A 215 24.78 -1.36 2.89
N GLY A 216 25.33 -1.08 4.06
CA GLY A 216 26.00 0.18 4.38
C GLY A 216 25.09 1.28 4.93
N VAL A 217 23.76 1.16 4.88
CA VAL A 217 22.85 2.05 5.60
C VAL A 217 22.87 1.68 7.09
N LYS A 218 23.14 2.65 7.93
CA LYS A 218 23.14 2.45 9.40
C LYS A 218 21.74 2.66 9.93
N LEU A 219 21.25 1.65 10.63
CA LEU A 219 19.95 1.65 11.29
C LEU A 219 20.13 1.21 12.75
N GLN A 220 19.38 1.79 13.67
CA GLN A 220 19.33 1.36 15.06
C GLN A 220 18.07 0.52 15.32
N SER A 221 18.00 -0.05 16.51
CA SER A 221 16.86 -0.86 16.93
C SER A 221 15.69 0.02 17.36
N LEU A 222 14.55 -0.08 16.67
CA LEU A 222 13.30 0.54 17.10
C LEU A 222 12.71 -0.16 18.32
N ILE A 223 12.85 -1.50 18.40
CA ILE A 223 12.35 -2.32 19.50
C ILE A 223 13.54 -2.92 20.22
N HIS A 224 13.83 -2.44 21.44
CA HIS A 224 14.96 -2.85 22.23
C HIS A 224 14.70 -4.15 23.00
N GLY A 225 15.72 -5.01 23.12
CA GLY A 225 15.63 -6.28 23.85
C GLY A 225 16.72 -7.28 23.46
N GLY A 226 16.32 -8.50 23.09
CA GLY A 226 17.25 -9.56 22.66
C GLY A 226 17.90 -9.29 21.30
N ALA A 227 18.85 -10.15 20.93
CA ALA A 227 19.68 -9.98 19.71
C ALA A 227 19.07 -10.57 18.43
N GLN A 228 17.74 -10.73 18.36
CA GLN A 228 17.07 -11.17 17.15
C GLN A 228 17.27 -10.16 16.01
N GLU A 229 17.06 -10.60 14.77
CA GLU A 229 17.25 -9.77 13.58
C GLU A 229 18.59 -9.01 13.61
N GLN A 230 19.67 -9.74 13.85
CA GLN A 230 21.04 -9.19 13.93
C GLN A 230 21.21 -8.12 15.03
N GLY A 231 20.39 -8.15 16.09
CA GLY A 231 20.38 -7.18 17.18
C GLY A 231 19.60 -5.90 16.88
N LEU A 232 18.94 -5.82 15.74
CA LEU A 232 18.24 -4.62 15.27
C LEU A 232 16.72 -4.67 15.50
N ARG A 233 16.16 -5.85 15.79
CA ARG A 233 14.73 -5.95 16.11
C ARG A 233 14.53 -7.08 17.14
N ALA A 234 14.30 -6.71 18.37
CA ALA A 234 14.13 -7.65 19.47
C ALA A 234 12.76 -8.36 19.45
N GLY A 235 12.67 -9.46 20.18
CA GLY A 235 11.47 -10.29 20.32
C GLY A 235 11.61 -11.63 19.62
N THR A 236 11.08 -12.69 20.25
CA THR A 236 11.10 -14.04 19.69
C THR A 236 10.51 -14.05 18.29
N GLU A 237 11.20 -14.64 17.35
CA GLU A 237 10.83 -14.66 15.94
C GLU A 237 9.49 -15.41 15.73
N ASN A 238 8.57 -14.80 15.02
CA ASN A 238 7.30 -15.40 14.59
C ASN A 238 7.55 -16.41 13.46
N VAL A 239 8.09 -17.57 13.80
CA VAL A 239 8.50 -18.59 12.82
C VAL A 239 7.37 -18.95 11.85
N PRO A 240 6.14 -19.28 12.30
CA PRO A 240 5.05 -19.59 11.36
C PRO A 240 4.72 -18.39 10.47
N GLY A 241 4.69 -17.17 11.02
CA GLY A 241 4.42 -15.95 10.25
C GLY A 241 5.50 -15.66 9.21
N ILE A 242 6.78 -15.82 9.55
CA ILE A 242 7.92 -15.64 8.63
C ILE A 242 7.86 -16.66 7.49
N VAL A 243 7.56 -17.92 7.80
CA VAL A 243 7.37 -18.97 6.77
C VAL A 243 6.21 -18.64 5.85
N GLY A 244 5.10 -18.17 6.41
CA GLY A 244 3.95 -17.73 5.63
C GLY A 244 4.26 -16.53 4.74
N LEU A 245 4.94 -15.53 5.27
CA LEU A 245 5.36 -14.33 4.54
C LEU A 245 6.24 -14.68 3.33
N ALA A 246 7.26 -15.49 3.53
CA ALA A 246 8.19 -15.90 2.46
C ALA A 246 7.50 -16.81 1.41
N THR A 247 6.62 -17.70 1.84
CA THR A 247 5.82 -18.54 0.92
C THR A 247 4.89 -17.67 0.08
N ALA A 248 4.23 -16.68 0.68
CA ALA A 248 3.38 -15.74 -0.04
C ALA A 248 4.18 -14.89 -1.04
N ALA A 249 5.36 -14.40 -0.65
CA ALA A 249 6.25 -13.65 -1.53
C ALA A 249 6.66 -14.48 -2.77
N TYR A 250 7.06 -15.71 -2.56
CA TYR A 250 7.42 -16.63 -3.64
C TYR A 250 6.26 -16.91 -4.61
N ILE A 251 5.05 -17.18 -4.08
CA ILE A 251 3.85 -17.41 -4.90
C ILE A 251 3.49 -16.15 -5.68
N ALA A 252 3.52 -14.99 -5.03
CA ALA A 252 3.19 -13.72 -5.64
C ALA A 252 4.14 -13.37 -6.80
N ASP A 253 5.43 -13.60 -6.62
CA ASP A 253 6.47 -13.38 -7.62
C ASP A 253 6.30 -14.33 -8.82
N ALA A 254 6.18 -15.64 -8.56
CA ALA A 254 6.06 -16.65 -9.60
C ALA A 254 4.79 -16.49 -10.48
N ALA A 255 3.70 -15.95 -9.94
CA ALA A 255 2.45 -15.74 -10.66
C ALA A 255 2.28 -14.31 -11.20
N MET A 256 3.22 -13.40 -10.93
CA MET A 256 3.05 -11.96 -11.10
C MET A 256 2.62 -11.56 -12.50
N GLU A 257 3.33 -11.98 -13.53
CA GLU A 257 3.05 -11.56 -14.91
C GLU A 257 1.65 -11.98 -15.38
N GLN A 258 1.27 -13.23 -15.10
CA GLN A 258 -0.04 -13.76 -15.50
C GLN A 258 -1.16 -13.08 -14.73
N ARG A 259 -0.98 -12.88 -13.42
CA ARG A 259 -1.95 -12.21 -12.55
C ARG A 259 -2.14 -10.76 -12.98
N MET A 260 -1.06 -10.02 -13.19
CA MET A 260 -1.13 -8.62 -13.66
C MET A 260 -1.92 -8.49 -14.95
N LYS A 261 -1.65 -9.33 -15.94
CA LYS A 261 -2.39 -9.31 -17.22
C LYS A 261 -3.87 -9.53 -17.01
N TYR A 262 -4.23 -10.49 -16.17
CA TYR A 262 -5.62 -10.81 -15.87
C TYR A 262 -6.32 -9.66 -15.13
N GLU A 263 -5.71 -9.16 -14.05
CA GLU A 263 -6.27 -8.08 -13.25
C GLU A 263 -6.43 -6.80 -14.07
N ILE A 264 -5.47 -6.44 -14.92
CA ILE A 264 -5.57 -5.30 -15.84
C ILE A 264 -6.78 -5.46 -16.77
N GLN A 265 -7.02 -6.65 -17.35
CA GLN A 265 -8.16 -6.88 -18.24
C GLN A 265 -9.49 -6.67 -17.51
N ILE A 266 -9.65 -7.20 -16.30
CA ILE A 266 -10.86 -7.03 -15.50
C ILE A 266 -11.01 -5.57 -15.05
N ARG A 267 -9.93 -4.94 -14.60
CA ARG A 267 -9.90 -3.52 -14.20
C ARG A 267 -10.35 -2.60 -15.32
N GLU A 268 -9.71 -2.71 -16.48
CA GLU A 268 -10.05 -1.85 -17.64
C GLU A 268 -11.49 -2.07 -18.11
N TYR A 269 -11.94 -3.31 -18.12
CA TYR A 269 -13.33 -3.64 -18.42
C TYR A 269 -14.28 -2.95 -17.43
N MET A 270 -14.05 -3.08 -16.12
CA MET A 270 -14.91 -2.45 -15.12
C MET A 270 -14.87 -0.92 -15.18
N ILE A 271 -13.70 -0.32 -15.34
CA ILE A 271 -13.55 1.14 -15.48
C ILE A 271 -14.33 1.62 -16.71
N GLY A 272 -14.14 0.99 -17.86
CA GLY A 272 -14.82 1.35 -19.10
C GLY A 272 -16.35 1.29 -18.96
N GLU A 273 -16.87 0.19 -18.45
CA GLU A 273 -18.32 0.03 -18.25
C GLU A 273 -18.90 1.04 -17.25
N LEU A 274 -18.24 1.23 -16.10
CA LEU A 274 -18.72 2.17 -15.08
C LEU A 274 -18.73 3.62 -15.58
N LEU A 275 -17.69 4.06 -16.30
CA LEU A 275 -17.61 5.42 -16.82
C LEU A 275 -18.56 5.67 -18.00
N THR A 276 -18.82 4.67 -18.85
CA THR A 276 -19.69 4.83 -20.01
C THR A 276 -21.18 4.67 -19.70
N THR A 277 -21.50 3.83 -18.71
CA THR A 277 -22.91 3.54 -18.38
C THR A 277 -23.47 4.36 -17.22
N ILE A 278 -22.61 5.02 -16.43
CA ILE A 278 -23.01 5.85 -15.31
C ILE A 278 -22.56 7.30 -15.56
N PRO A 279 -23.46 8.21 -15.99
CA PRO A 279 -23.12 9.61 -16.20
C PRO A 279 -22.57 10.26 -14.92
N TYR A 280 -21.84 11.37 -15.05
CA TYR A 280 -21.26 12.10 -13.90
C TYR A 280 -20.43 11.23 -12.98
N SER A 281 -19.69 10.30 -13.55
CA SER A 281 -18.67 9.49 -12.89
C SER A 281 -17.28 9.87 -13.39
N GLN A 282 -16.29 9.74 -12.50
CA GLN A 282 -14.90 10.12 -12.80
C GLN A 282 -13.94 9.11 -12.19
N LEU A 283 -12.95 8.67 -12.98
CA LEU A 283 -11.83 7.86 -12.51
C LEU A 283 -10.85 8.74 -11.72
N ASN A 284 -10.47 8.31 -10.53
CA ASN A 284 -9.44 8.95 -9.72
C ASN A 284 -8.11 8.21 -9.85
N GLY A 285 -6.99 8.96 -9.79
CA GLY A 285 -5.66 8.43 -10.00
C GLY A 285 -5.26 8.33 -11.48
N HIS A 286 -4.01 7.92 -11.72
CA HIS A 286 -3.44 7.90 -13.06
C HIS A 286 -4.09 6.79 -13.92
N PRO A 287 -4.51 7.07 -15.16
CA PRO A 287 -5.20 6.07 -15.99
C PRO A 287 -4.31 4.88 -16.36
N GLU A 288 -3.02 5.09 -16.62
CA GLU A 288 -2.09 4.07 -17.10
C GLU A 288 -1.10 3.63 -16.00
N GLN A 289 -0.45 4.60 -15.32
CA GLN A 289 0.52 4.33 -14.24
C GLN A 289 -0.24 3.99 -12.95
N ARG A 290 -0.91 2.84 -12.96
CA ARG A 290 -1.84 2.38 -11.94
C ARG A 290 -1.60 0.92 -11.58
N LEU A 291 -1.80 0.57 -10.31
CA LEU A 291 -1.79 -0.83 -9.85
C LEU A 291 -2.77 -1.68 -10.66
N PRO A 292 -2.42 -2.93 -10.98
CA PRO A 292 -3.23 -3.81 -11.81
C PRO A 292 -4.66 -4.01 -11.31
N ASN A 293 -4.83 -4.00 -10.01
CA ASN A 293 -6.05 -4.40 -9.31
C ASN A 293 -6.89 -3.24 -8.78
N ASN A 294 -6.48 -1.97 -8.96
CA ASN A 294 -7.13 -0.84 -8.29
C ASN A 294 -8.09 -0.09 -9.23
N ILE A 295 -9.31 0.11 -8.76
CA ILE A 295 -10.36 0.94 -9.36
C ILE A 295 -10.81 1.93 -8.29
N ASN A 296 -10.76 3.22 -8.57
CA ASN A 296 -11.25 4.26 -7.67
C ASN A 296 -12.09 5.24 -8.49
N ILE A 297 -13.38 5.30 -8.21
CA ILE A 297 -14.34 6.10 -8.99
C ILE A 297 -15.17 6.95 -8.05
N SER A 298 -15.32 8.23 -8.41
CA SER A 298 -16.26 9.17 -7.78
C SER A 298 -17.54 9.25 -8.61
N PHE A 299 -18.67 9.19 -7.91
CA PHE A 299 -20.01 9.39 -8.49
C PHE A 299 -20.59 10.69 -7.94
N GLN A 300 -20.78 11.69 -8.81
CA GLN A 300 -21.35 12.97 -8.41
C GLN A 300 -22.82 12.80 -7.94
N PHE A 301 -23.21 13.57 -6.95
CA PHE A 301 -24.54 13.56 -6.31
C PHE A 301 -24.88 12.28 -5.53
N VAL A 302 -23.89 11.49 -5.15
CA VAL A 302 -24.05 10.23 -4.41
C VAL A 302 -23.29 10.32 -3.10
N ASP A 303 -23.87 9.79 -2.03
CA ASP A 303 -23.14 9.52 -0.78
C ASP A 303 -22.51 8.12 -0.85
N GLY A 304 -21.18 8.08 -0.90
CA GLY A 304 -20.41 6.85 -1.03
C GLY A 304 -20.57 5.91 0.18
N GLY A 305 -20.82 6.48 1.37
CA GLY A 305 -21.10 5.68 2.56
C GLY A 305 -22.39 4.88 2.41
N SER A 306 -23.46 5.53 1.96
CA SER A 306 -24.75 4.89 1.65
C SER A 306 -24.59 3.84 0.55
N LEU A 307 -23.85 4.15 -0.51
CA LEU A 307 -23.57 3.22 -1.60
C LEU A 307 -22.85 1.96 -1.09
N LEU A 308 -21.85 2.10 -0.23
CA LEU A 308 -21.11 0.97 0.34
C LEU A 308 -22.01 0.08 1.23
N VAL A 309 -22.87 0.67 2.05
CA VAL A 309 -23.83 -0.10 2.86
C VAL A 309 -24.79 -0.89 1.98
N MET A 310 -25.29 -0.28 0.90
CA MET A 310 -26.19 -0.96 -0.03
C MET A 310 -25.47 -2.08 -0.80
N LEU A 311 -24.22 -1.87 -1.22
CA LEU A 311 -23.40 -2.91 -1.85
C LEU A 311 -23.18 -4.10 -0.93
N ASP A 312 -22.93 -3.89 0.36
CA ASP A 312 -22.77 -4.96 1.36
C ASP A 312 -24.06 -5.79 1.49
N THR A 313 -25.25 -5.18 1.45
CA THR A 313 -26.53 -5.92 1.46
C THR A 313 -26.69 -6.84 0.25
N LEU A 314 -26.02 -6.53 -0.87
CA LEU A 314 -25.97 -7.34 -2.07
C LEU A 314 -24.80 -8.33 -2.08
N GLY A 315 -24.04 -8.41 -0.97
CA GLY A 315 -22.90 -9.32 -0.82
C GLY A 315 -21.62 -8.82 -1.51
N ILE A 316 -21.50 -7.52 -1.81
CA ILE A 316 -20.33 -6.91 -2.45
C ILE A 316 -19.53 -6.15 -1.39
N CYS A 317 -18.30 -6.61 -1.09
CA CYS A 317 -17.38 -5.94 -0.18
C CYS A 317 -16.53 -4.94 -0.96
N ALA A 318 -16.67 -3.65 -0.63
CA ALA A 318 -15.90 -2.55 -1.23
C ALA A 318 -15.51 -1.55 -0.12
N SER A 319 -14.70 -0.54 -0.47
CA SER A 319 -14.26 0.48 0.50
C SER A 319 -14.50 1.88 -0.05
N GLY A 320 -14.58 2.88 0.86
CA GLY A 320 -14.48 4.29 0.52
C GLY A 320 -13.05 4.70 0.24
N GLY A 321 -12.80 6.00 0.14
CA GLY A 321 -11.46 6.55 -0.07
C GLY A 321 -10.43 6.02 0.92
N SER A 322 -10.77 5.94 2.21
CA SER A 322 -9.88 5.41 3.25
C SER A 322 -10.58 4.35 4.09
N ALA A 323 -10.15 3.09 3.99
CA ALA A 323 -10.65 2.00 4.83
C ALA A 323 -10.30 2.20 6.32
N CYS A 324 -9.20 2.91 6.62
CA CYS A 324 -8.72 3.16 7.99
C CYS A 324 -9.48 4.28 8.70
N THR A 325 -10.20 5.14 7.97
CA THR A 325 -10.96 6.28 8.50
C THR A 325 -12.46 6.17 8.24
N SER A 326 -12.98 4.98 7.99
CA SER A 326 -14.42 4.73 7.76
C SER A 326 -15.33 5.24 8.90
N ALA A 327 -14.76 5.57 10.06
CA ALA A 327 -15.45 6.23 11.17
C ALA A 327 -15.36 7.78 11.12
N SER A 328 -14.53 8.37 10.27
CA SER A 328 -14.41 9.83 10.16
C SER A 328 -15.38 10.37 9.11
N LYS A 329 -16.05 11.49 9.44
CA LYS A 329 -16.92 12.22 8.49
C LYS A 329 -16.12 13.04 7.46
N GLU A 330 -14.81 13.09 7.57
CA GLU A 330 -13.96 13.87 6.69
C GLU A 330 -13.60 13.10 5.42
N PRO A 331 -13.62 13.76 4.24
CA PRO A 331 -13.12 13.18 3.00
C PRO A 331 -11.64 12.76 3.11
N SER A 332 -11.26 11.74 2.34
CA SER A 332 -9.89 11.24 2.27
C SER A 332 -8.88 12.36 1.97
N HIS A 333 -7.77 12.39 2.72
CA HIS A 333 -6.66 13.31 2.46
C HIS A 333 -6.05 13.10 1.07
N VAL A 334 -6.07 11.86 0.55
CA VAL A 334 -5.60 11.52 -0.80
C VAL A 334 -6.47 12.18 -1.86
N LEU A 335 -7.80 12.07 -1.73
CA LEU A 335 -8.73 12.67 -2.68
C LEU A 335 -8.67 14.21 -2.64
N LYS A 336 -8.47 14.79 -1.47
CA LYS A 336 -8.21 16.24 -1.32
C LYS A 336 -6.89 16.66 -1.98
N ALA A 337 -5.84 15.85 -1.81
CA ALA A 337 -4.52 16.16 -2.36
C ALA A 337 -4.50 16.14 -3.91
N ILE A 338 -5.36 15.36 -4.54
CA ILE A 338 -5.54 15.37 -6.02
C ILE A 338 -6.53 16.44 -6.50
N GLY A 339 -7.06 17.28 -5.59
CA GLY A 339 -7.90 18.43 -5.93
C GLY A 339 -9.38 18.14 -6.07
N LEU A 340 -9.90 16.99 -5.60
CA LEU A 340 -11.33 16.74 -5.59
C LEU A 340 -12.04 17.66 -4.60
N SER A 341 -13.23 18.16 -4.98
CA SER A 341 -14.14 18.82 -4.05
C SER A 341 -14.62 17.84 -2.98
N ASP A 342 -14.97 18.35 -1.82
CA ASP A 342 -15.50 17.54 -0.71
C ASP A 342 -16.74 16.74 -1.13
N GLU A 343 -17.59 17.31 -1.99
CA GLU A 343 -18.79 16.66 -2.53
C GLU A 343 -18.41 15.42 -3.36
N LEU A 344 -17.50 15.60 -4.32
CA LEU A 344 -17.08 14.52 -5.22
C LEU A 344 -16.27 13.45 -4.47
N ALA A 345 -15.43 13.86 -3.51
CA ALA A 345 -14.67 12.95 -2.67
C ALA A 345 -15.57 12.08 -1.76
N ARG A 346 -16.70 12.61 -1.28
CA ARG A 346 -17.70 11.82 -0.52
C ARG A 346 -18.41 10.78 -1.37
N GLY A 347 -18.59 11.02 -2.67
CA GLY A 347 -19.21 10.07 -3.59
C GLY A 347 -18.25 9.03 -4.15
N THR A 348 -17.08 8.85 -3.54
CA THR A 348 -16.02 7.96 -4.05
C THR A 348 -16.09 6.58 -3.43
N ILE A 349 -15.95 5.56 -4.27
CA ILE A 349 -15.70 4.18 -3.84
C ILE A 349 -14.41 3.65 -4.43
N ARG A 350 -13.79 2.73 -3.70
CA ARG A 350 -12.63 1.95 -4.16
C ARG A 350 -13.03 0.48 -4.30
N LEU A 351 -12.77 -0.08 -5.46
CA LEU A 351 -12.85 -1.50 -5.73
C LEU A 351 -11.43 -2.01 -6.01
N THR A 352 -11.00 -3.02 -5.29
CA THR A 352 -9.71 -3.66 -5.55
C THR A 352 -9.94 -5.17 -5.75
N ILE A 353 -9.70 -5.60 -6.97
CA ILE A 353 -9.92 -6.97 -7.42
C ILE A 353 -8.76 -7.88 -7.04
N GLY A 354 -8.97 -9.19 -7.11
CA GLY A 354 -7.96 -10.23 -6.92
C GLY A 354 -8.01 -11.26 -8.04
N GLU A 355 -7.09 -12.21 -8.00
CA GLU A 355 -7.01 -13.29 -8.99
C GLU A 355 -8.26 -14.17 -9.06
N GLU A 356 -9.07 -14.18 -7.98
CA GLU A 356 -10.33 -14.90 -7.91
C GLU A 356 -11.52 -14.16 -8.54
N THR A 357 -11.38 -12.84 -8.78
CA THR A 357 -12.45 -12.00 -9.32
C THR A 357 -12.74 -12.39 -10.77
N THR A 358 -13.90 -12.98 -11.02
CA THR A 358 -14.28 -13.40 -12.36
C THR A 358 -14.96 -12.27 -13.16
N LYS A 359 -15.01 -12.42 -14.50
CA LYS A 359 -15.78 -11.49 -15.34
C LYS A 359 -17.25 -11.45 -14.93
N LYS A 360 -17.83 -12.60 -14.52
CA LYS A 360 -19.21 -12.68 -14.04
C LYS A 360 -19.41 -11.86 -12.75
N ASP A 361 -18.43 -11.88 -11.82
CA ASP A 361 -18.47 -11.05 -10.64
C ASP A 361 -18.40 -9.55 -11.02
N ALA A 362 -17.52 -9.19 -11.96
CA ALA A 362 -17.41 -7.84 -12.47
C ALA A 362 -18.74 -7.37 -13.11
N ASP A 363 -19.37 -8.17 -13.97
CA ASP A 363 -20.65 -7.87 -14.61
C ASP A 363 -21.76 -7.61 -13.56
N TYR A 364 -21.80 -8.47 -12.52
CA TYR A 364 -22.76 -8.30 -11.42
C TYR A 364 -22.52 -7.03 -10.62
N VAL A 365 -21.29 -6.74 -10.24
CA VAL A 365 -20.92 -5.54 -9.49
C VAL A 365 -21.22 -4.26 -10.28
N ILE A 366 -20.90 -4.23 -11.58
CA ILE A 366 -21.22 -3.10 -12.46
C ILE A 366 -22.73 -2.85 -12.50
N ALA A 367 -23.54 -3.91 -12.69
CA ALA A 367 -24.98 -3.79 -12.71
C ALA A 367 -25.55 -3.25 -11.39
N CYS A 368 -25.07 -3.76 -10.25
CA CYS A 368 -25.47 -3.29 -8.93
C CYS A 368 -25.10 -1.82 -8.71
N ILE A 369 -23.86 -1.43 -9.02
CA ILE A 369 -23.42 -0.03 -8.85
C ILE A 369 -24.27 0.91 -9.70
N ARG A 370 -24.55 0.55 -10.95
CA ARG A 370 -25.38 1.37 -11.87
C ARG A 370 -26.80 1.57 -11.32
N GLU A 371 -27.44 0.52 -10.83
CA GLU A 371 -28.77 0.59 -10.23
C GLU A 371 -28.79 1.45 -8.97
N LEU A 372 -27.85 1.17 -8.05
CA LEU A 372 -27.77 1.87 -6.75
C LEU A 372 -27.44 3.36 -6.93
N VAL A 373 -26.49 3.69 -7.81
CA VAL A 373 -26.15 5.10 -8.12
C VAL A 373 -27.36 5.83 -8.70
N GLY A 374 -28.12 5.18 -9.60
CA GLY A 374 -29.37 5.74 -10.14
C GLY A 374 -30.37 6.06 -9.03
N GLY A 375 -30.68 5.09 -8.18
CA GLY A 375 -31.64 5.27 -7.07
C GLY A 375 -31.19 6.28 -6.03
N LEU A 376 -29.88 6.33 -5.69
CA LEU A 376 -29.36 7.34 -4.74
C LEU A 376 -29.45 8.76 -5.30
N ARG A 377 -29.23 8.95 -6.61
CA ARG A 377 -29.36 10.23 -7.27
C ARG A 377 -30.82 10.73 -7.28
N GLU A 378 -31.79 9.87 -7.56
CA GLU A 378 -33.20 10.21 -7.51
C GLU A 378 -33.65 10.74 -6.14
N GLN A 379 -32.95 10.34 -5.08
CA GLN A 379 -33.20 10.80 -3.71
C GLN A 379 -32.33 12.00 -3.30
N SER A 380 -31.43 12.47 -4.17
CA SER A 380 -30.49 13.55 -3.89
C SER A 380 -31.08 14.92 -4.22
N PRO A 381 -31.29 15.82 -3.26
CA PRO A 381 -31.75 17.19 -3.54
C PRO A 381 -30.80 17.95 -4.47
N PHE A 382 -29.50 17.66 -4.39
CA PHE A 382 -28.49 18.29 -5.25
C PHE A 382 -28.61 17.86 -6.71
N TYR A 383 -29.07 16.64 -6.98
CA TYR A 383 -29.29 16.14 -8.33
C TYR A 383 -30.56 16.76 -8.94
N GLU A 384 -31.62 16.91 -8.16
CA GLU A 384 -32.86 17.58 -8.57
C GLU A 384 -32.59 19.06 -8.93
N ASP A 385 -31.86 19.79 -8.07
CA ASP A 385 -31.43 21.16 -8.35
C ASP A 385 -30.57 21.27 -9.60
N TYR A 386 -29.69 20.32 -9.83
CA TYR A 386 -28.84 20.27 -11.01
C TYR A 386 -29.70 20.07 -12.28
N GLN A 387 -30.60 19.10 -12.29
CA GLN A 387 -31.49 18.83 -13.43
C GLN A 387 -32.40 20.02 -13.74
N SER A 388 -32.97 20.67 -12.72
CA SER A 388 -33.86 21.82 -12.89
C SER A 388 -33.18 23.02 -13.56
N ARG A 389 -31.87 23.21 -13.32
CA ARG A 389 -31.07 24.29 -13.95
C ARG A 389 -30.79 24.03 -15.42
N PHE A 390 -30.66 22.78 -15.85
CA PHE A 390 -30.40 22.41 -17.26
C PHE A 390 -31.68 22.32 -18.09
N HIS A 391 -32.83 21.96 -17.52
CA HIS A 391 -34.11 21.96 -18.19
C HIS A 391 -34.80 23.35 -18.25
N ALA A 392 -34.25 24.36 -17.56
CA ALA A 392 -34.74 25.74 -17.65
C ALA A 392 -34.12 26.55 -18.81
N VAL A 393 -33.28 25.93 -19.65
CA VAL A 393 -32.54 26.57 -20.75
C VAL A 393 -33.04 26.07 -22.13
N ASP A 394 -33.96 25.10 -22.16
CA ASP A 394 -34.73 24.68 -23.34
C ASP A 394 -36.17 25.30 -23.29
#